data_f04c044fdde6ca178576a93dd7e6ebbf
#
_entry.id   f04c044fdde6ca178576a93dd7e6ebbf
#
_cell.length_a   1.000
_cell.length_b   1.000
_cell.length_c   1.000
_cell.angle_alpha   90.00
_cell.angle_beta   90.00
_cell.angle_gamma   90.00
#
_symmetry.space_group_name_H-M   'P 1'
#
loop_
_entity.id
_entity.type
_entity.pdbx_description
1 polymer ?
#
loop_
_entity_poly.entity_id
_entity_poly.type
_entity_poly.pdbx_seq_one_letter_code
_entity_poly.pdbx_strand_id
1 'polypeptide(L)' 'MKENIKKLGESISGLGIYKFNYIGNAKQYIGTMADDVMKVVPEAVTTMANGFLGVNYNLIDVQFKEVV' A
#
# COMPACT_ATOMS: atom_id res chain seq x y z
N MET A 1 10.75 3.53 3.14
CA MET A 1 9.66 4.44 3.53
C MET A 1 9.12 5.14 2.30
N LYS A 2 7.84 5.47 2.35
CA LYS A 2 7.12 6.12 1.25
C LYS A 2 7.08 7.63 1.43
N GLU A 3 7.06 8.36 0.32
CA GLU A 3 6.91 9.82 0.31
C GLU A 3 6.02 10.24 -0.86
N ASN A 4 5.64 11.52 -0.88
CA ASN A 4 4.77 12.07 -1.92
C ASN A 4 3.47 11.29 -2.08
N ILE A 5 2.87 10.95 -0.94
CA ILE A 5 1.69 10.10 -0.87
C ILE A 5 0.46 10.93 -1.26
N LYS A 6 -0.25 10.45 -2.30
CA LYS A 6 -1.48 11.10 -2.77
C LYS A 6 -2.59 10.08 -2.86
N LYS A 7 -3.69 10.33 -2.15
CA LYS A 7 -4.86 9.45 -2.21
C LYS A 7 -5.60 9.66 -3.53
N LEU A 8 -5.82 8.56 -4.26
CA LEU A 8 -6.52 8.57 -5.54
C LEU A 8 -8.00 8.20 -5.41
N GLY A 9 -8.35 7.41 -4.40
CA GLY A 9 -9.70 6.92 -4.21
C GLY A 9 -9.71 5.78 -3.21
N GLU A 10 -10.76 4.95 -3.28
CA GLU A 10 -10.91 3.80 -2.38
C GLU A 10 -11.38 2.59 -3.17
N SER A 11 -10.99 1.40 -2.69
CA SER A 11 -11.47 0.14 -3.25
C SER A 11 -12.89 -0.17 -2.74
N ILE A 12 -13.50 -1.22 -3.29
CA ILE A 12 -14.84 -1.66 -2.86
C ILE A 12 -14.86 -2.01 -1.37
N SER A 13 -13.78 -2.60 -0.86
CA SER A 13 -13.68 -2.96 0.56
C SER A 13 -13.39 -1.77 1.47
N GLY A 14 -13.18 -0.58 0.92
CA GLY A 14 -12.89 0.63 1.69
C GLY A 14 -11.41 0.89 1.94
N LEU A 15 -10.53 0.19 1.23
CA LEU A 15 -9.09 0.45 1.31
C LEU A 15 -8.72 1.68 0.49
N GLY A 16 -7.94 2.58 1.09
CA GLY A 16 -7.44 3.73 0.35
C GLY A 16 -6.47 3.32 -0.75
N ILE A 17 -6.59 3.93 -1.91
CA ILE A 17 -5.69 3.71 -3.04
C ILE A 17 -4.83 4.95 -3.19
N TYR A 18 -3.51 4.78 -3.16
CA TYR A 18 -2.56 5.89 -3.11
C TYR A 18 -1.52 5.77 -4.22
N LYS A 19 -1.05 6.94 -4.67
CA LYS A 19 0.16 7.04 -5.50
C LYS A 19 1.28 7.57 -4.62
N PHE A 20 2.46 6.97 -4.73
CA PHE A 20 3.60 7.32 -3.88
C PHE A 20 4.91 6.88 -4.56
N ASN A 21 6.03 7.33 -3.99
CA ASN A 21 7.34 6.76 -4.33
C ASN A 21 8.06 6.40 -3.03
N TYR A 22 9.02 5.50 -3.13
CA TYR A 22 9.88 5.19 -2.00
C TYR A 22 10.99 6.24 -1.90
N ILE A 23 11.39 6.60 -0.69
CA ILE A 23 12.43 7.61 -0.45
C ILE A 23 13.71 7.17 -1.16
N GLY A 24 14.29 8.08 -1.95
CA GLY A 24 15.49 7.80 -2.72
C GLY A 24 15.24 7.18 -4.08
N ASN A 25 13.97 6.98 -4.47
CA ASN A 25 13.60 6.38 -5.76
C ASN A 25 12.63 7.30 -6.49
N ALA A 26 12.92 7.63 -7.75
CA ALA A 26 12.07 8.49 -8.56
C ALA A 26 10.85 7.76 -9.14
N LYS A 27 10.84 6.43 -9.13
CA LYS A 27 9.71 5.66 -9.65
C LYS A 27 8.51 5.80 -8.74
N GLN A 28 7.33 5.95 -9.35
CA GLN A 28 6.08 6.04 -8.61
C GLN A 28 5.29 4.74 -8.71
N TYR A 29 4.53 4.46 -7.66
CA TYR A 29 3.73 3.24 -7.55
C TYR A 29 2.33 3.59 -7.09
N ILE A 30 1.39 2.70 -7.38
CA ILE A 30 0.02 2.76 -6.86
C ILE A 30 -0.18 1.53 -5.98
N GLY A 31 -0.72 1.76 -4.80
CA GLY A 31 -0.99 0.70 -3.84
C GLY A 31 -1.79 1.23 -2.67
N THR A 32 -1.83 0.47 -1.60
CA THR A 32 -2.53 0.86 -0.37
C THR A 32 -1.50 1.05 0.77
N MET A 33 -1.98 1.53 1.91
CA MET A 33 -1.15 1.70 3.11
C MET A 33 -1.45 0.59 4.10
N ALA A 34 -0.40 0.06 4.74
CA ALA A 34 -0.53 -1.01 5.71
C ALA A 34 -1.47 -0.64 6.86
N ASP A 35 -1.49 0.63 7.27
CA ASP A 35 -2.38 1.10 8.33
C ASP A 35 -3.85 0.93 7.96
N ASP A 36 -4.21 1.22 6.71
CA ASP A 36 -5.59 1.02 6.22
C ASP A 36 -5.93 -0.45 6.15
N VAL A 37 -5.01 -1.27 5.63
CA VAL A 37 -5.21 -2.72 5.53
C VAL A 37 -5.37 -3.35 6.90
N MET A 38 -4.60 -2.88 7.90
CA MET A 38 -4.69 -3.40 9.26
C MET A 38 -6.09 -3.23 9.83
N LYS A 39 -6.81 -2.17 9.45
CA LYS A 39 -8.17 -1.90 9.94
C LYS A 39 -9.23 -2.72 9.23
N VAL A 40 -9.02 -3.09 7.97
CA VAL A 40 -10.04 -3.72 7.12
C VAL A 40 -9.76 -5.20 6.93
N VAL A 41 -8.51 -5.57 6.61
CA VAL A 41 -8.10 -6.95 6.35
C VAL A 41 -6.78 -7.20 7.09
N PRO A 42 -6.80 -7.29 8.43
CA PRO A 42 -5.56 -7.39 9.22
C PRO A 42 -4.71 -8.62 8.86
N GLU A 43 -5.32 -9.70 8.41
CA GLU A 43 -4.59 -10.91 8.00
C GLU A 43 -3.70 -10.69 6.77
N ALA A 44 -3.92 -9.61 6.03
CA ALA A 44 -3.08 -9.27 4.88
C ALA A 44 -1.83 -8.51 5.27
N VAL A 45 -1.68 -8.12 6.53
CA VAL A 45 -0.51 -7.37 7.01
C VAL A 45 0.43 -8.31 7.75
N THR A 46 1.71 -8.20 7.41
CA THR A 46 2.76 -9.03 8.02
C THR A 46 3.90 -8.12 8.46
N THR A 47 4.54 -8.44 9.57
CA THR A 47 5.77 -7.75 10.00
C THR A 47 6.95 -8.39 9.29
N MET A 48 7.70 -7.60 8.55
CA MET A 48 8.87 -8.06 7.83
C MET A 48 10.08 -8.15 8.78
N ALA A 49 11.13 -8.86 8.34
CA ALA A 49 12.33 -9.08 9.14
C ALA A 49 13.01 -7.78 9.59
N ASN A 50 12.85 -6.69 8.81
CA ASN A 50 13.41 -5.38 9.14
C ASN A 50 12.50 -4.55 10.07
N GLY A 51 11.40 -5.11 10.56
CA GLY A 51 10.45 -4.44 11.42
C GLY A 51 9.40 -3.61 10.70
N PHE A 52 9.48 -3.46 9.39
CA PHE A 52 8.47 -2.76 8.61
C PHE A 52 7.27 -3.66 8.33
N LEU A 53 6.10 -3.04 8.14
CA LEU A 53 4.89 -3.77 7.79
C LEU A 53 4.85 -4.00 6.27
N GLY A 54 4.50 -5.23 5.90
CA GLY A 54 4.27 -5.59 4.50
C GLY A 54 2.81 -5.94 4.27
N VAL A 55 2.34 -5.77 3.05
CA VAL A 55 0.96 -6.07 2.65
C VAL A 55 0.97 -7.20 1.64
N ASN A 56 0.17 -8.24 1.92
CA ASN A 56 -0.07 -9.31 0.96
C ASN A 56 -1.20 -8.90 0.02
N TYR A 57 -0.85 -8.40 -1.16
CA TYR A 57 -1.81 -7.90 -2.14
C TYR A 57 -2.69 -9.01 -2.75
N ASN A 58 -2.36 -10.28 -2.53
CA ASN A 58 -3.22 -11.38 -2.98
C ASN A 58 -4.48 -11.52 -2.12
N LEU A 59 -4.51 -10.92 -0.94
CA LEU A 59 -5.64 -11.02 -0.01
C LEU A 59 -6.56 -9.80 -0.02
N ILE A 60 -6.27 -8.80 -0.86
CA ILE A 60 -7.03 -7.55 -0.89
C ILE A 60 -7.43 -7.21 -2.32
N ASP A 61 -8.31 -6.23 -2.45
CA ASP A 61 -8.87 -5.80 -3.74
C ASP A 61 -8.17 -4.56 -4.32
N VAL A 62 -6.94 -4.31 -3.90
CA VAL A 62 -6.07 -3.27 -4.47
C VAL A 62 -4.89 -3.96 -5.13
N GLN A 63 -4.54 -3.54 -6.33
CA GLN A 63 -3.36 -4.05 -7.03
C GLN A 63 -2.19 -3.09 -6.81
N PHE A 64 -1.02 -3.66 -6.53
CA PHE A 64 0.23 -2.91 -6.48
C PHE A 64 0.82 -2.85 -7.88
N LYS A 65 1.09 -1.65 -8.37
CA LYS A 65 1.66 -1.49 -9.72
C LYS A 65 2.50 -0.24 -9.83
N GLU A 66 3.45 -0.27 -10.75
CA GLU A 66 4.27 0.89 -11.07
C GLU A 66 3.52 1.82 -12.02
N VAL A 67 3.66 3.13 -11.80
CA VAL A 67 3.14 4.16 -12.70
C VAL A 67 4.13 4.34 -13.84
N VAL A 68 3.70 4.10 -15.05
CA VAL A 68 4.57 4.20 -16.24
C VAL A 68 4.26 5.47 -17.01
#